data_ab670d39754beb35c8ee1876566b9cf2
#
_entry.id   ab670d39754beb35c8ee1876566b9cf2
#
_cell.length_a   1.000
_cell.length_b   1.000
_cell.length_c   1.000
_cell.angle_alpha   90.00
_cell.angle_beta   90.00
_cell.angle_gamma   90.00
#
_symmetry.space_group_name_H-M   'P 1'
#
loop_
_entity.id
_entity.type
_entity.pdbx_description
1 polymer ?
#
loop_
_entity_poly.entity_id
_entity_poly.type
_entity_poly.pdbx_seq_one_letter_code
_entity_poly.pdbx_strand_id
1 'polypeptide(L)'
;MTKSNFPVFVAPMGKGAIDETLPNFGGVYAGDGSTPGVKEQIESSDLVLSIGAIKSDFNTAGFSYRISQLSTIDFHSSFIRVKYSEYPGVRMNGVLRKITEQMTKVGNPGVHRPRNQVPEDEANSQSQVVLHSWLWPQVGKFLREDDIVITETGTSNFGIWETTFPKGVTCISQVLWGSIGYATAACQGAALAAKGSRKRRTILFTGDGSFQLSVQELSRFKSLLLGLLANHPRYYDST
;
A
#
# COMPACT_ATOMS: atom_id res chain seq x y z
N MET A 1 9.99 1.04 -14.39
CA MET A 1 10.46 0.76 -13.03
C MET A 1 11.41 -0.44 -12.96
N THR A 2 11.15 -1.53 -13.63
CA THR A 2 12.06 -2.70 -13.69
C THR A 2 13.41 -2.45 -14.37
N LYS A 3 13.57 -1.37 -15.11
CA LYS A 3 14.82 -1.05 -15.85
C LYS A 3 15.79 -0.15 -15.10
N SER A 4 15.36 0.54 -14.05
CA SER A 4 16.17 1.56 -13.39
C SER A 4 16.87 1.09 -12.10
N ASN A 5 16.47 -0.03 -11.51
CA ASN A 5 16.94 -0.52 -10.19
C ASN A 5 16.88 0.50 -9.03
N PHE A 6 16.25 1.65 -9.21
CA PHE A 6 16.05 2.58 -8.10
C PHE A 6 15.16 1.99 -7.04
N PRO A 7 15.40 2.27 -5.74
CA PRO A 7 14.46 1.92 -4.69
C PRO A 7 13.08 2.52 -4.99
N VAL A 8 12.03 1.72 -4.82
CA VAL A 8 10.66 2.12 -5.07
C VAL A 8 9.84 1.91 -3.81
N PHE A 9 9.15 2.95 -3.40
CA PHE A 9 8.27 2.95 -2.25
C PHE A 9 6.87 3.36 -2.70
N VAL A 10 5.86 2.96 -1.96
CA VAL A 10 4.48 3.37 -2.21
C VAL A 10 3.94 4.12 -1.00
N ALA A 11 3.08 5.11 -1.24
CA ALA A 11 2.24 5.64 -0.18
C ALA A 11 1.10 4.65 0.14
N PRO A 12 0.42 4.75 1.30
CA PRO A 12 -0.74 3.91 1.63
C PRO A 12 -1.76 3.78 0.51
N MET A 13 -2.15 4.87 -0.13
CA MET A 13 -3.06 4.87 -1.29
C MET A 13 -2.49 4.16 -2.52
N GLY A 14 -1.18 4.00 -2.60
CA GLY A 14 -0.46 3.33 -3.69
C GLY A 14 -0.20 1.84 -3.42
N LYS A 15 -0.67 1.29 -2.30
CA LYS A 15 -0.50 -0.12 -1.96
C LYS A 15 -1.03 -1.03 -3.07
N GLY A 16 -0.19 -1.95 -3.57
CA GLY A 16 -0.53 -2.81 -4.70
C GLY A 16 -0.43 -2.15 -6.08
N ALA A 17 -0.03 -0.88 -6.19
CA ALA A 17 0.17 -0.21 -7.48
C ALA A 17 1.43 -0.66 -8.22
N ILE A 18 2.34 -1.30 -7.53
CA ILE A 18 3.59 -1.86 -8.06
C ILE A 18 3.69 -3.34 -7.68
N ASP A 19 4.50 -4.07 -8.41
CA ASP A 19 4.89 -5.44 -8.05
C ASP A 19 5.82 -5.40 -6.83
N GLU A 20 5.30 -5.74 -5.67
CA GLU A 20 6.03 -5.70 -4.39
C GLU A 20 7.04 -6.84 -4.24
N THR A 21 7.02 -7.82 -5.14
CA THR A 21 8.02 -8.90 -5.19
C THR A 21 9.33 -8.47 -5.85
N LEU A 22 9.37 -7.28 -6.45
CA LEU A 22 10.57 -6.74 -7.08
C LEU A 22 11.68 -6.49 -6.04
N PRO A 23 12.93 -6.84 -6.37
CA PRO A 23 14.05 -6.73 -5.43
C PRO A 23 14.39 -5.29 -5.02
N ASN A 24 13.86 -4.29 -5.72
CA ASN A 24 14.03 -2.88 -5.43
C ASN A 24 12.79 -2.25 -4.74
N PHE A 25 11.78 -3.05 -4.40
CA PHE A 25 10.67 -2.59 -3.59
C PHE A 25 11.14 -2.37 -2.14
N GLY A 26 10.91 -1.18 -1.60
CA GLY A 26 11.37 -0.78 -0.28
C GLY A 26 10.28 -0.81 0.80
N GLY A 27 9.00 -0.80 0.42
CA GLY A 27 7.90 -0.83 1.37
C GLY A 27 6.93 0.35 1.24
N VAL A 28 6.14 0.56 2.29
CA VAL A 28 5.14 1.64 2.37
C VAL A 28 5.69 2.82 3.16
N TYR A 29 5.68 3.99 2.56
CA TYR A 29 6.06 5.24 3.19
C TYR A 29 4.82 6.06 3.59
N ALA A 30 4.67 6.31 4.87
CA ALA A 30 3.59 7.08 5.47
C ALA A 30 4.12 8.04 6.57
N GLY A 31 5.26 8.68 6.37
CA GLY A 31 5.90 9.49 7.41
C GLY A 31 6.24 8.65 8.65
N ASP A 32 5.81 9.09 9.83
CA ASP A 32 6.06 8.38 11.10
C ASP A 32 5.31 7.03 11.21
N GLY A 33 4.31 6.79 10.36
CA GLY A 33 3.60 5.50 10.27
C GLY A 33 4.26 4.48 9.33
N SER A 34 5.41 4.80 8.75
CA SER A 34 6.17 3.87 7.90
C SER A 34 6.74 2.71 8.69
N THR A 35 6.95 1.58 8.02
CA THR A 35 7.72 0.48 8.61
C THR A 35 9.16 0.93 8.92
N PRO A 36 9.81 0.34 9.96
CA PRO A 36 11.17 0.71 10.35
C PRO A 36 12.14 0.66 9.16
N GLY A 37 13.00 1.69 9.05
CA GLY A 37 13.99 1.82 7.99
C GLY A 37 13.47 2.42 6.68
N VAL A 38 12.18 2.41 6.39
CA VAL A 38 11.60 3.00 5.18
C VAL A 38 11.65 4.52 5.21
N LYS A 39 11.28 5.10 6.35
CA LYS A 39 11.29 6.56 6.55
C LYS A 39 12.68 7.13 6.36
N GLU A 40 13.67 6.57 7.05
CA GLU A 40 15.06 7.02 7.03
C GLU A 40 15.64 6.98 5.62
N GLN A 41 15.32 5.93 4.85
CA GLN A 41 15.81 5.77 3.48
C GLN A 41 15.28 6.84 2.54
N ILE A 42 13.98 7.13 2.61
CA ILE A 42 13.36 8.12 1.74
C ILE A 42 13.77 9.54 2.15
N GLU A 43 13.70 9.85 3.44
CA GLU A 43 13.95 11.20 3.95
C GLU A 43 15.44 11.61 3.86
N SER A 44 16.35 10.62 3.78
CA SER A 44 17.79 10.86 3.54
C SER A 44 18.19 10.84 2.06
N SER A 45 17.25 10.63 1.14
CA SER A 45 17.55 10.54 -0.30
C SER A 45 17.92 11.91 -0.88
N ASP A 46 18.95 11.96 -1.71
CA ASP A 46 19.38 13.17 -2.43
C ASP A 46 18.34 13.65 -3.44
N LEU A 47 17.54 12.72 -4.01
CA LEU A 47 16.48 13.01 -4.97
C LEU A 47 15.33 12.04 -4.81
N VAL A 48 14.12 12.58 -4.68
CA VAL A 48 12.87 11.83 -4.64
C VAL A 48 12.00 12.17 -5.85
N LEU A 49 11.63 11.17 -6.62
CA LEU A 49 10.64 11.28 -7.69
C LEU A 49 9.27 10.91 -7.11
N SER A 50 8.47 11.91 -6.80
CA SER A 50 7.12 11.76 -6.20
C SER A 50 6.09 11.69 -7.32
N ILE A 51 5.50 10.52 -7.55
CA ILE A 51 4.63 10.27 -8.71
C ILE A 51 3.19 10.13 -8.25
N GLY A 52 2.34 11.09 -8.62
CA GLY A 52 0.90 11.08 -8.36
C GLY A 52 0.52 11.16 -6.88
N ALA A 53 1.41 11.66 -6.03
CA ALA A 53 1.19 11.71 -4.60
C ALA A 53 0.03 12.63 -4.21
N ILE A 54 -0.86 12.14 -3.35
CA ILE A 54 -1.89 12.91 -2.66
C ILE A 54 -1.56 12.89 -1.17
N LYS A 55 -1.22 14.06 -0.62
CA LYS A 55 -0.79 14.20 0.78
C LYS A 55 -2.04 14.50 1.63
N SER A 56 -2.62 13.46 2.23
CA SER A 56 -3.66 13.61 3.24
C SER A 56 -3.10 13.18 4.60
N ASP A 57 -3.87 13.43 5.65
CA ASP A 57 -3.56 13.04 7.02
C ASP A 57 -3.27 11.53 7.14
N PHE A 58 -4.20 10.66 6.70
CA PHE A 58 -3.99 9.20 6.73
C PHE A 58 -2.87 8.72 5.82
N ASN A 59 -2.71 9.34 4.65
CA ASN A 59 -1.69 8.93 3.69
C ASN A 59 -0.26 9.33 4.11
N THR A 60 -0.13 10.15 5.14
CA THR A 60 1.13 10.69 5.65
C THR A 60 1.28 10.57 7.16
N ALA A 61 0.46 9.78 7.82
CA ALA A 61 0.39 9.67 9.28
C ALA A 61 0.39 11.04 9.98
N GLY A 62 -0.66 11.82 9.71
CA GLY A 62 -0.84 13.14 10.31
C GLY A 62 0.12 14.20 9.79
N PHE A 63 0.48 14.13 8.51
CA PHE A 63 1.44 15.07 7.87
C PHE A 63 2.85 15.03 8.48
N SER A 64 3.24 13.90 9.07
CA SER A 64 4.55 13.67 9.67
C SER A 64 5.68 13.43 8.67
N TYR A 65 5.37 13.43 7.40
CA TYR A 65 6.28 13.26 6.29
C TYR A 65 7.31 14.42 6.21
N ARG A 66 8.60 14.10 5.98
CA ARG A 66 9.71 15.09 6.06
C ARG A 66 10.61 15.08 4.82
N ILE A 67 10.09 14.74 3.66
CA ILE A 67 10.85 14.81 2.42
C ILE A 67 11.05 16.28 2.04
N SER A 68 12.30 16.68 1.84
CA SER A 68 12.63 18.06 1.44
C SER A 68 12.08 18.38 0.05
N GLN A 69 11.38 19.49 -0.12
CA GLN A 69 10.95 19.97 -1.43
C GLN A 69 12.13 20.29 -2.34
N LEU A 70 13.28 20.66 -1.78
CA LEU A 70 14.51 20.92 -2.55
C LEU A 70 15.09 19.64 -3.18
N SER A 71 14.80 18.48 -2.60
CA SER A 71 15.20 17.17 -3.12
C SER A 71 14.07 16.46 -3.89
N THR A 72 12.97 17.16 -4.21
CA THR A 72 11.79 16.51 -4.78
C THR A 72 11.47 17.02 -6.18
N ILE A 73 11.08 16.06 -7.04
CA ILE A 73 10.37 16.33 -8.28
C ILE A 73 8.99 15.68 -8.15
N ASP A 74 7.94 16.51 -8.09
CA ASP A 74 6.54 16.05 -8.02
C ASP A 74 5.95 15.94 -9.43
N PHE A 75 5.43 14.76 -9.75
CA PHE A 75 4.76 14.46 -11.00
C PHE A 75 3.26 14.34 -10.78
N HIS A 76 2.50 15.30 -11.30
CA HIS A 76 1.04 15.31 -11.23
C HIS A 76 0.40 15.12 -12.60
N SER A 77 -0.90 14.92 -12.63
CA SER A 77 -1.67 14.72 -13.87
C SER A 77 -1.66 15.93 -14.78
N SER A 78 -1.59 17.15 -14.22
CA SER A 78 -1.72 18.43 -14.94
C SER A 78 -0.53 19.37 -14.82
N PHE A 79 0.43 19.08 -13.94
CA PHE A 79 1.64 19.88 -13.76
C PHE A 79 2.79 19.01 -13.25
N ILE A 80 4.01 19.55 -13.34
CA ILE A 80 5.20 19.00 -12.70
C ILE A 80 5.81 20.11 -11.85
N ARG A 81 6.26 19.75 -10.64
CA ARG A 81 6.99 20.67 -9.78
C ARG A 81 8.41 20.16 -9.56
N VAL A 82 9.38 21.00 -9.89
CA VAL A 82 10.80 20.73 -9.63
C VAL A 82 11.25 21.70 -8.55
N LYS A 83 11.56 21.17 -7.37
CA LYS A 83 11.81 21.99 -6.19
C LYS A 83 10.61 22.91 -5.93
N TYR A 84 10.77 24.22 -6.06
CA TYR A 84 9.69 25.20 -5.88
C TYR A 84 9.13 25.75 -7.20
N SER A 85 9.68 25.39 -8.34
CA SER A 85 9.20 25.83 -9.64
C SER A 85 8.13 24.90 -10.18
N GLU A 86 6.98 25.44 -10.53
CA GLU A 86 5.84 24.69 -11.09
C GLU A 86 5.75 24.92 -12.60
N TYR A 87 5.50 23.84 -13.32
CA TYR A 87 5.36 23.80 -14.78
C TYR A 87 3.94 23.33 -15.13
N PRO A 88 2.95 24.25 -15.19
CA PRO A 88 1.57 23.92 -15.49
C PRO A 88 1.41 23.43 -16.92
N GLY A 89 0.44 22.54 -17.15
CA GLY A 89 0.18 21.95 -18.46
C GLY A 89 1.15 20.83 -18.86
N VAL A 90 2.23 20.61 -18.10
CA VAL A 90 3.17 19.52 -18.35
C VAL A 90 2.67 18.27 -17.64
N ARG A 91 2.22 17.29 -18.42
CA ARG A 91 1.65 16.04 -17.89
C ARG A 91 2.72 15.01 -17.59
N MET A 92 2.60 14.33 -16.44
CA MET A 92 3.56 13.32 -15.98
C MET A 92 3.83 12.19 -16.99
N ASN A 93 2.82 11.72 -17.74
CA ASN A 93 2.96 10.58 -18.66
C ASN A 93 4.03 10.80 -19.73
N GLY A 94 4.06 12.01 -20.35
CA GLY A 94 5.05 12.34 -21.37
C GLY A 94 6.46 12.46 -20.81
N VAL A 95 6.56 13.09 -19.64
CA VAL A 95 7.86 13.33 -18.99
C VAL A 95 8.45 12.04 -18.44
N LEU A 96 7.67 11.23 -17.76
CA LEU A 96 8.13 9.93 -17.22
C LEU A 96 8.62 9.00 -18.33
N ARG A 97 7.95 9.00 -19.49
CA ARG A 97 8.41 8.24 -20.66
C ARG A 97 9.79 8.71 -21.13
N LYS A 98 9.98 10.01 -21.32
CA LYS A 98 11.27 10.59 -21.71
C LYS A 98 12.38 10.34 -20.70
N ILE A 99 12.09 10.47 -19.39
CA ILE A 99 13.02 10.15 -18.33
C ILE A 99 13.44 8.68 -18.43
N THR A 100 12.48 7.76 -18.57
CA THR A 100 12.78 6.33 -18.68
C THR A 100 13.67 6.02 -19.89
N GLU A 101 13.42 6.66 -21.05
CA GLU A 101 14.23 6.51 -22.25
C GLU A 101 15.67 7.02 -22.05
N GLN A 102 15.85 8.15 -21.38
CA GLN A 102 17.16 8.72 -21.10
C GLN A 102 17.94 7.90 -20.06
N MET A 103 17.29 7.48 -18.99
CA MET A 103 17.90 6.66 -17.95
C MET A 103 18.40 5.32 -18.48
N THR A 104 17.73 4.74 -19.47
CA THR A 104 18.19 3.50 -20.11
C THR A 104 19.54 3.69 -20.83
N LYS A 105 19.88 4.92 -21.25
CA LYS A 105 21.14 5.26 -21.91
C LYS A 105 22.29 5.54 -20.94
N VAL A 106 22.00 5.99 -19.74
CA VAL A 106 23.01 6.43 -18.75
C VAL A 106 23.62 5.25 -17.97
N GLY A 107 23.02 4.07 -18.07
CA GLY A 107 23.42 2.92 -17.25
C GLY A 107 22.87 2.99 -15.83
N ASN A 108 23.07 1.94 -15.08
CA ASN A 108 22.47 1.76 -13.78
C ASN A 108 23.45 2.16 -12.66
N PRO A 109 23.25 3.28 -11.96
CA PRO A 109 24.02 3.54 -10.76
C PRO A 109 23.73 2.44 -9.75
N GLY A 110 24.77 1.82 -9.20
CA GLY A 110 24.63 0.78 -8.17
C GLY A 110 23.89 1.33 -6.96
N VAL A 111 22.59 1.06 -6.89
CA VAL A 111 21.74 1.54 -5.82
C VAL A 111 21.74 0.54 -4.68
N HIS A 112 21.96 1.03 -3.48
CA HIS A 112 21.84 0.24 -2.26
C HIS A 112 20.39 -0.22 -2.11
N ARG A 113 20.17 -1.53 -2.04
CA ARG A 113 18.83 -2.11 -1.90
C ARG A 113 18.38 -2.01 -0.46
N PRO A 114 17.21 -1.44 -0.20
CA PRO A 114 16.62 -1.55 1.12
C PRO A 114 16.35 -3.03 1.43
N ARG A 115 16.92 -3.53 2.48
CA ARG A 115 16.59 -4.85 2.99
C ARG A 115 15.55 -4.63 4.07
N ASN A 116 14.28 -4.73 3.73
CA ASN A 116 13.24 -4.87 4.75
C ASN A 116 13.44 -6.22 5.42
N GLN A 117 14.26 -6.23 6.45
CA GLN A 117 14.25 -7.30 7.41
C GLN A 117 13.03 -7.06 8.29
N VAL A 118 11.88 -7.64 7.93
CA VAL A 118 10.88 -7.94 8.94
C VAL A 118 11.58 -8.91 9.87
N PRO A 119 11.77 -8.58 11.15
CA PRO A 119 12.31 -9.53 12.11
C PRO A 119 11.41 -10.77 12.04
N GLU A 120 11.97 -11.93 11.75
CA GLU A 120 11.31 -13.19 12.06
C GLU A 120 11.28 -13.22 13.59
N ASP A 121 10.16 -12.78 14.17
CA ASP A 121 9.94 -12.83 15.60
C ASP A 121 9.81 -14.30 16.03
N GLU A 122 10.95 -14.94 16.31
CA GLU A 122 11.00 -16.23 17.00
C GLU A 122 10.28 -16.12 18.38
N ALA A 123 10.22 -14.93 18.95
CA ALA A 123 9.53 -14.66 20.21
C ALA A 123 8.02 -14.96 20.19
N ASN A 124 7.37 -14.92 19.04
CA ASN A 124 5.93 -15.10 18.92
C ASN A 124 5.48 -16.56 18.77
N SER A 125 6.39 -17.49 18.54
CA SER A 125 6.07 -18.93 18.39
C SER A 125 5.58 -19.57 19.70
N GLN A 126 5.84 -18.95 20.84
CA GLN A 126 5.42 -19.41 22.17
C GLN A 126 4.28 -18.58 22.81
N SER A 127 3.89 -17.46 22.18
CA SER A 127 2.81 -16.61 22.67
C SER A 127 1.45 -17.12 22.21
N GLN A 128 0.48 -17.22 23.14
CA GLN A 128 -0.93 -17.48 22.81
C GLN A 128 -1.66 -16.25 22.22
N VAL A 129 -0.98 -15.11 22.15
CA VAL A 129 -1.54 -13.83 21.68
C VAL A 129 -1.04 -13.55 20.27
N VAL A 130 -1.97 -13.33 19.34
CA VAL A 130 -1.65 -12.92 17.97
C VAL A 130 -1.42 -11.41 17.95
N LEU A 131 -0.16 -11.01 17.72
CA LEU A 131 0.23 -9.60 17.57
C LEU A 131 0.05 -9.12 16.11
N HIS A 132 -0.26 -7.84 15.92
CA HIS A 132 -0.36 -7.23 14.59
C HIS A 132 0.94 -7.35 13.81
N SER A 133 2.09 -7.12 14.45
CA SER A 133 3.42 -7.26 13.85
C SER A 133 3.71 -8.66 13.29
N TRP A 134 3.09 -9.69 13.86
CA TRP A 134 3.16 -11.05 13.36
C TRP A 134 2.08 -11.32 12.29
N LEU A 135 0.83 -10.87 12.53
CA LEU A 135 -0.31 -11.21 11.68
C LEU A 135 -0.14 -10.73 10.24
N TRP A 136 0.20 -9.45 10.06
CA TRP A 136 0.20 -8.86 8.73
C TRP A 136 1.28 -9.42 7.79
N PRO A 137 2.51 -9.72 8.22
CA PRO A 137 3.45 -10.48 7.43
C PRO A 137 2.93 -11.89 7.05
N GLN A 138 2.20 -12.58 7.95
CA GLN A 138 1.61 -13.88 7.64
C GLN A 138 0.47 -13.78 6.60
N VAL A 139 -0.29 -12.68 6.60
CA VAL A 139 -1.28 -12.39 5.55
C VAL A 139 -0.61 -12.41 4.18
N GLY A 140 0.61 -11.89 4.03
CA GLY A 140 1.37 -11.95 2.78
C GLY A 140 1.61 -13.39 2.29
N LYS A 141 1.87 -14.32 3.22
CA LYS A 141 2.04 -15.74 2.89
C LYS A 141 0.72 -16.45 2.53
N PHE A 142 -0.41 -15.95 3.02
CA PHE A 142 -1.75 -16.45 2.71
C PHE A 142 -2.24 -15.99 1.34
N LEU A 143 -1.86 -14.78 0.93
CA LEU A 143 -2.26 -14.20 -0.36
C LEU A 143 -1.64 -14.96 -1.53
N ARG A 144 -2.31 -14.90 -2.67
CA ARG A 144 -1.88 -15.50 -3.94
C ARG A 144 -1.77 -14.43 -5.02
N GLU A 145 -1.05 -14.75 -6.08
CA GLU A 145 -1.00 -13.88 -7.26
C GLU A 145 -2.41 -13.54 -7.76
N ASP A 146 -2.57 -12.31 -8.21
CA ASP A 146 -3.81 -11.76 -8.75
C ASP A 146 -4.98 -11.66 -7.76
N ASP A 147 -4.81 -11.90 -6.46
CA ASP A 147 -5.87 -11.67 -5.47
C ASP A 147 -6.34 -10.21 -5.47
N ILE A 148 -7.59 -10.00 -5.07
CA ILE A 148 -8.14 -8.67 -4.81
C ILE A 148 -8.32 -8.56 -3.29
N VAL A 149 -7.59 -7.64 -2.68
CA VAL A 149 -7.58 -7.40 -1.24
C VAL A 149 -8.33 -6.11 -0.96
N ILE A 150 -9.31 -6.18 -0.09
CA ILE A 150 -10.07 -5.03 0.36
C ILE A 150 -9.87 -4.87 1.87
N THR A 151 -9.51 -3.67 2.31
CA THR A 151 -9.33 -3.37 3.73
C THR A 151 -10.30 -2.31 4.20
N GLU A 152 -10.94 -2.57 5.33
CA GLU A 152 -11.81 -1.63 6.00
C GLU A 152 -11.01 -0.59 6.81
N THR A 153 -11.56 0.59 6.95
CA THR A 153 -11.01 1.63 7.82
C THR A 153 -10.92 1.13 9.25
N GLY A 154 -9.75 1.31 9.84
CA GLY A 154 -9.37 0.80 11.15
C GLY A 154 -8.04 0.06 11.09
N THR A 155 -7.81 -0.90 11.98
CA THR A 155 -6.55 -1.64 12.12
C THR A 155 -6.13 -2.38 10.84
N SER A 156 -7.11 -2.91 10.08
CA SER A 156 -6.81 -3.60 8.82
C SER A 156 -6.25 -2.68 7.73
N ASN A 157 -6.72 -1.43 7.67
CA ASN A 157 -6.21 -0.46 6.70
C ASN A 157 -4.77 -0.01 6.99
N PHE A 158 -4.37 0.01 8.24
CA PHE A 158 -3.00 0.32 8.65
C PHE A 158 -2.10 -0.90 8.61
N GLY A 159 -2.57 -2.03 9.12
CA GLY A 159 -1.78 -3.25 9.21
C GLY A 159 -1.40 -3.82 7.85
N ILE A 160 -2.24 -3.67 6.83
CA ILE A 160 -1.95 -4.17 5.48
C ILE A 160 -0.67 -3.54 4.88
N TRP A 161 -0.19 -2.42 5.41
CA TRP A 161 1.05 -1.81 4.94
C TRP A 161 2.28 -2.68 5.22
N GLU A 162 2.25 -3.50 6.27
CA GLU A 162 3.30 -4.44 6.65
C GLU A 162 3.27 -5.75 5.83
N THR A 163 2.20 -5.95 5.06
CA THR A 163 2.03 -7.12 4.22
C THR A 163 2.77 -6.94 2.89
N THR A 164 3.63 -7.87 2.51
CA THR A 164 4.19 -7.89 1.14
C THR A 164 3.24 -8.61 0.21
N PHE A 165 2.80 -7.92 -0.83
CA PHE A 165 1.85 -8.49 -1.78
C PHE A 165 2.53 -9.38 -2.82
N PRO A 166 1.98 -10.57 -3.12
CA PRO A 166 2.32 -11.32 -4.31
C PRO A 166 2.03 -10.51 -5.58
N LYS A 167 2.63 -10.92 -6.68
CA LYS A 167 2.48 -10.27 -7.97
C LYS A 167 1.02 -10.17 -8.40
N GLY A 168 0.62 -9.02 -8.94
CA GLY A 168 -0.71 -8.81 -9.52
C GLY A 168 -1.83 -8.57 -8.51
N VAL A 169 -1.55 -8.57 -7.21
CA VAL A 169 -2.55 -8.25 -6.18
C VAL A 169 -3.06 -6.83 -6.38
N THR A 170 -4.39 -6.69 -6.36
CA THR A 170 -5.05 -5.38 -6.38
C THR A 170 -5.51 -5.04 -4.97
N CYS A 171 -5.13 -3.88 -4.44
CA CYS A 171 -5.58 -3.38 -3.15
C CYS A 171 -6.66 -2.32 -3.32
N ILE A 172 -7.73 -2.43 -2.56
CA ILE A 172 -8.83 -1.46 -2.51
C ILE A 172 -9.01 -1.03 -1.06
N SER A 173 -8.79 0.25 -0.80
CA SER A 173 -8.97 0.85 0.52
C SER A 173 -9.43 2.29 0.38
N GLN A 174 -10.10 2.81 1.41
CA GLN A 174 -10.53 4.21 1.42
C GLN A 174 -9.67 5.03 2.37
N VAL A 175 -8.49 5.45 1.90
CA VAL A 175 -7.51 6.17 2.71
C VAL A 175 -7.92 7.62 2.96
N LEU A 176 -8.51 8.33 1.97
CA LEU A 176 -8.76 9.77 2.07
C LEU A 176 -9.83 10.15 3.09
N TRP A 177 -10.98 9.48 3.05
CA TRP A 177 -12.11 9.79 3.94
C TRP A 177 -12.26 8.80 5.09
N GLY A 178 -11.66 7.63 5.00
CA GLY A 178 -11.75 6.60 6.03
C GLY A 178 -13.20 6.24 6.39
N SER A 179 -14.09 6.16 5.40
CA SER A 179 -15.51 5.87 5.64
C SER A 179 -15.71 4.44 6.09
N ILE A 180 -16.04 4.25 7.34
CA ILE A 180 -16.30 2.94 7.94
C ILE A 180 -17.57 2.33 7.33
N GLY A 181 -17.50 1.04 6.93
CA GLY A 181 -18.57 0.34 6.21
C GLY A 181 -18.40 0.32 4.69
N TYR A 182 -17.45 1.09 4.14
CA TYR A 182 -17.16 1.13 2.70
C TYR A 182 -16.71 -0.24 2.16
N ALA A 183 -15.85 -0.93 2.90
CA ALA A 183 -15.12 -2.08 2.37
C ALA A 183 -16.01 -3.28 2.04
N THR A 184 -17.10 -3.49 2.78
CA THR A 184 -18.03 -4.60 2.52
C THR A 184 -18.72 -4.44 1.16
N ALA A 185 -19.25 -3.26 0.87
CA ALA A 185 -19.85 -2.96 -0.43
C ALA A 185 -18.84 -2.96 -1.57
N ALA A 186 -17.64 -2.41 -1.32
CA ALA A 186 -16.54 -2.43 -2.29
C ALA A 186 -16.08 -3.86 -2.62
N CYS A 187 -16.05 -4.75 -1.62
CA CYS A 187 -15.73 -6.16 -1.80
C CYS A 187 -16.74 -6.84 -2.72
N GLN A 188 -18.04 -6.58 -2.54
CA GLN A 188 -19.08 -7.08 -3.41
C GLN A 188 -18.89 -6.60 -4.85
N GLY A 189 -18.65 -5.30 -5.04
CA GLY A 189 -18.42 -4.73 -6.36
C GLY A 189 -17.18 -5.33 -7.05
N ALA A 190 -16.09 -5.49 -6.30
CA ALA A 190 -14.87 -6.11 -6.80
C ALA A 190 -15.07 -7.58 -7.20
N ALA A 191 -15.79 -8.35 -6.40
CA ALA A 191 -16.11 -9.75 -6.69
C ALA A 191 -17.00 -9.89 -7.93
N LEU A 192 -17.98 -9.00 -8.10
CA LEU A 192 -18.82 -8.95 -9.30
C LEU A 192 -17.99 -8.62 -10.56
N ALA A 193 -17.11 -7.63 -10.47
CA ALA A 193 -16.23 -7.25 -11.57
C ALA A 193 -15.25 -8.36 -11.94
N ALA A 194 -14.77 -9.12 -10.96
CA ALA A 194 -13.85 -10.24 -11.18
C ALA A 194 -14.52 -11.48 -11.79
N LYS A 195 -15.84 -11.60 -11.72
CA LYS A 195 -16.60 -12.81 -12.17
C LYS A 195 -16.44 -13.12 -13.66
N GLY A 196 -16.18 -12.11 -14.49
CA GLY A 196 -16.01 -12.26 -15.95
C GLY A 196 -14.55 -12.43 -16.42
N SER A 197 -13.59 -12.24 -15.55
CA SER A 197 -12.16 -12.31 -15.87
C SER A 197 -11.49 -13.25 -14.90
N ARG A 198 -10.55 -14.06 -15.30
CA ARG A 198 -9.75 -15.01 -14.48
C ARG A 198 -10.30 -15.28 -13.07
N LYS A 199 -10.20 -16.47 -12.53
CA LYS A 199 -10.65 -16.84 -11.17
C LYS A 199 -9.81 -16.13 -10.08
N ARG A 200 -10.03 -14.82 -9.88
CA ARG A 200 -9.38 -14.02 -8.84
C ARG A 200 -10.17 -14.17 -7.53
N ARG A 201 -9.48 -14.47 -6.45
CA ARG A 201 -10.09 -14.42 -5.12
C ARG A 201 -10.29 -12.97 -4.71
N THR A 202 -11.40 -12.69 -4.05
CA THR A 202 -11.66 -11.39 -3.42
C THR A 202 -11.67 -11.61 -1.91
N ILE A 203 -10.83 -10.89 -1.19
CA ILE A 203 -10.57 -11.08 0.24
C ILE A 203 -10.84 -9.76 0.94
N LEU A 204 -11.73 -9.78 1.93
CA LEU A 204 -12.09 -8.63 2.76
C LEU A 204 -11.48 -8.78 4.15
N PHE A 205 -10.76 -7.76 4.58
CA PHE A 205 -10.34 -7.58 5.96
C PHE A 205 -11.16 -6.46 6.59
N THR A 206 -11.98 -6.80 7.57
CA THR A 206 -12.86 -5.85 8.25
C THR A 206 -12.95 -6.17 9.74
N GLY A 207 -13.11 -5.15 10.56
CA GLY A 207 -13.43 -5.32 11.96
C GLY A 207 -14.91 -5.65 12.14
N ASP A 208 -15.25 -6.36 13.20
CA ASP A 208 -16.61 -6.78 13.55
C ASP A 208 -17.55 -5.59 13.72
N GLY A 209 -17.10 -4.53 14.41
CA GLY A 209 -17.87 -3.29 14.56
C GLY A 209 -18.12 -2.56 13.25
N SER A 210 -17.08 -2.43 12.43
CA SER A 210 -17.20 -1.79 11.11
C SER A 210 -18.12 -2.56 10.16
N PHE A 211 -18.05 -3.88 10.25
CA PHE A 211 -18.90 -4.77 9.45
C PHE A 211 -20.38 -4.57 9.75
N GLN A 212 -20.75 -4.26 10.97
CA GLN A 212 -22.13 -4.00 11.38
C GLN A 212 -22.79 -2.85 10.62
N LEU A 213 -22.02 -1.86 10.16
CA LEU A 213 -22.55 -0.73 9.41
C LEU A 213 -23.05 -1.07 8.01
N SER A 214 -22.61 -2.22 7.48
CA SER A 214 -22.95 -2.65 6.11
C SER A 214 -23.23 -4.15 5.99
N VAL A 215 -23.63 -4.78 7.11
CA VAL A 215 -23.91 -6.23 7.18
C VAL A 215 -24.99 -6.67 6.19
N GLN A 216 -25.94 -5.82 5.87
CA GLN A 216 -27.00 -6.08 4.88
C GLN A 216 -26.46 -6.43 3.50
N GLU A 217 -25.25 -6.01 3.16
CA GLU A 217 -24.60 -6.36 1.89
C GLU A 217 -24.37 -7.87 1.77
N LEU A 218 -24.23 -8.59 2.90
CA LEU A 218 -24.08 -10.06 2.90
C LEU A 218 -25.25 -10.78 2.25
N SER A 219 -26.46 -10.23 2.31
CA SER A 219 -27.64 -10.86 1.69
C SER A 219 -27.45 -11.03 0.18
N ARG A 220 -26.61 -10.19 -0.41
CA ARG A 220 -26.29 -10.18 -1.84
C ARG A 220 -25.11 -11.08 -2.20
N PHE A 221 -24.33 -11.54 -1.20
CA PHE A 221 -23.20 -12.46 -1.42
C PHE A 221 -23.59 -13.90 -1.73
N LYS A 222 -24.86 -14.30 -1.60
CA LYS A 222 -25.34 -15.68 -1.80
C LYS A 222 -24.91 -16.32 -3.14
N SER A 223 -24.57 -15.53 -4.14
CA SER A 223 -24.12 -16.02 -5.46
C SER A 223 -22.60 -15.94 -5.67
N LEU A 224 -21.84 -15.46 -4.67
CA LEU A 224 -20.40 -15.20 -4.77
C LEU A 224 -19.70 -16.04 -3.70
N LEU A 225 -18.82 -16.95 -4.11
CA LEU A 225 -17.93 -17.69 -3.21
C LEU A 225 -16.85 -16.71 -2.68
N LEU A 226 -17.10 -16.10 -1.55
CA LEU A 226 -16.17 -15.18 -0.88
C LEU A 226 -15.62 -15.81 0.40
N GLY A 227 -14.31 -15.81 0.52
CA GLY A 227 -13.65 -16.04 1.80
C GLY A 227 -13.67 -14.77 2.63
N LEU A 228 -14.40 -14.74 3.72
CA LEU A 228 -14.43 -13.66 4.69
C LEU A 228 -13.42 -13.97 5.79
N LEU A 229 -12.43 -13.11 5.99
CA LEU A 229 -11.57 -13.13 7.15
C LEU A 229 -11.95 -11.93 8.04
N ALA A 230 -12.73 -12.20 9.08
CA ALA A 230 -13.01 -11.23 10.11
C ALA A 230 -11.81 -11.14 11.05
N ASN A 231 -11.29 -9.95 11.23
CA ASN A 231 -10.23 -9.67 12.18
C ASN A 231 -10.88 -9.22 13.49
N HIS A 232 -10.79 -10.04 14.53
CA HIS A 232 -11.27 -9.70 15.87
C HIS A 232 -10.07 -9.42 16.77
N PRO A 233 -9.59 -8.18 16.89
CA PRO A 233 -8.65 -7.86 17.93
C PRO A 233 -9.42 -7.81 19.25
N ARG A 234 -9.22 -8.76 20.14
CA ARG A 234 -9.58 -8.55 21.54
C ARG A 234 -8.67 -7.46 22.09
N TYR A 235 -9.12 -6.22 22.02
CA TYR A 235 -8.61 -5.16 22.85
C TYR A 235 -9.14 -5.38 24.29
N TYR A 236 -8.40 -6.06 25.11
CA TYR A 236 -8.43 -6.04 26.56
C TYR A 236 -7.04 -6.53 26.98
N ASP A 237 -6.16 -5.69 27.41
CA ASP A 237 -5.94 -5.13 28.70
C ASP A 237 -4.81 -4.14 28.68
N SER A 238 -5.09 -2.98 29.14
CA SER A 238 -4.11 -2.11 29.75
C SER A 238 -4.74 -1.55 31.02
N THR A 239 -4.53 -2.24 32.14
CA THR A 239 -4.49 -1.64 33.44
C THR A 239 -3.12 -1.88 34.02
#